data_51a6bf8ae9920a5f5dbbd8a6009be110
#
_entry.id   51a6bf8ae9920a5f5dbbd8a6009be110
#
_cell.length_a   1.000
_cell.length_b   1.000
_cell.length_c   1.000
_cell.angle_alpha   90.00
_cell.angle_beta   90.00
_cell.angle_gamma   90.00
#
_symmetry.space_group_name_H-M   'P 1'
#
loop_
_entity.id
_entity.type
_entity.pdbx_description
1 polymer ?
#
loop_
_entity_poly.entity_id
_entity_poly.type
_entity_poly.pdbx_seq_one_letter_code
_entity_poly.pdbx_strand_id
1 'polypeptide(L)'
;MERYVDVPGGRLFALSEGAGPPIVLMHAAIADQRAWDAMVPGLVAAGFRVVRYDYRAFGRSATDDVDFSNRTDLLAVLDSFRIGRAALVGNSRGGQIALDTAIEFPERVVAAVGVGAGLGGFEGELTPDEQVLFEQADAIMSAAEPDLDAIADLAVRLWVDGPGQPVGRVDPAIREAVRTMCRPLSEAGRVKGRPIRFDPPANDRLSELRCPVLAVAGSLDISTIVQAAHRLEAAAPNARAVVWPDVAHMIGMEAPDRLKALIVDFLAPLRPWK
;
A
#
# COMPACT_ATOMS: atom_id res chain seq x y z
N MET A 1 -5.17 1.01 20.56
CA MET A 1 -4.43 2.20 21.08
C MET A 1 -4.23 3.16 19.94
N GLU A 2 -4.69 4.40 20.08
CA GLU A 2 -4.42 5.49 19.13
C GLU A 2 -3.17 6.26 19.55
N ARG A 3 -2.44 6.78 18.56
CA ARG A 3 -1.27 7.61 18.81
C ARG A 3 -1.02 8.57 17.65
N TYR A 4 -0.56 9.76 17.98
CA TYR A 4 0.12 10.64 17.04
C TYR A 4 1.62 10.50 17.23
N VAL A 5 2.34 10.30 16.15
CA VAL A 5 3.79 10.15 16.11
C VAL A 5 4.39 11.41 15.48
N ASP A 6 5.12 12.18 16.25
CA ASP A 6 5.81 13.36 15.73
C ASP A 6 7.03 12.90 14.91
N VAL A 7 7.17 13.47 13.72
CA VAL A 7 8.28 13.25 12.78
C VAL A 7 8.80 14.62 12.30
N PRO A 8 10.02 14.74 11.82
CA PRO A 8 10.52 16.02 11.32
C PRO A 8 9.59 16.65 10.28
N GLY A 9 9.05 17.83 10.58
CA GLY A 9 8.11 18.54 9.70
C GLY A 9 6.77 17.84 9.50
N GLY A 10 6.29 17.05 10.47
CA GLY A 10 4.99 16.40 10.33
C GLY A 10 4.57 15.59 11.55
N ARG A 11 3.37 15.03 11.45
CA ARG A 11 2.76 14.23 12.51
C ARG A 11 1.90 13.12 11.92
N LEU A 12 2.18 11.88 12.29
CA LEU A 12 1.50 10.70 11.74
C LEU A 12 0.46 10.19 12.73
N PHE A 13 -0.73 9.90 12.23
CA PHE A 13 -1.75 9.20 13.00
C PHE A 13 -1.57 7.69 12.86
N ALA A 14 -1.51 6.98 13.98
CA ALA A 14 -1.30 5.54 14.00
C ALA A 14 -2.19 4.83 15.02
N LEU A 15 -2.58 3.61 14.69
CA LEU A 15 -3.38 2.70 15.51
C LEU A 15 -2.59 1.42 15.79
N SER A 16 -2.75 0.86 17.00
CA SER A 16 -2.23 -0.46 17.34
C SER A 16 -3.29 -1.26 18.08
N GLU A 17 -3.59 -2.46 17.57
CA GLU A 17 -4.63 -3.35 18.08
C GLU A 17 -4.08 -4.77 18.25
N GLY A 18 -4.62 -5.51 19.23
CA GLY A 18 -4.15 -6.87 19.54
C GLY A 18 -2.80 -6.93 20.26
N ALA A 19 -2.29 -8.14 20.36
CA ALA A 19 -1.00 -8.47 20.99
C ALA A 19 -0.34 -9.63 20.22
N GLY A 20 0.98 -9.80 20.40
CA GLY A 20 1.77 -10.83 19.72
C GLY A 20 2.72 -10.27 18.66
N PRO A 21 3.16 -11.09 17.70
CA PRO A 21 4.06 -10.65 16.64
C PRO A 21 3.50 -9.49 15.84
N PRO A 22 4.26 -8.38 15.65
CA PRO A 22 3.73 -7.18 15.02
C PRO A 22 3.66 -7.29 13.49
N ILE A 23 2.52 -6.86 12.94
CA ILE A 23 2.29 -6.61 11.52
C ILE A 23 1.99 -5.13 11.34
N VAL A 24 2.59 -4.47 10.34
CA VAL A 24 2.23 -3.11 9.93
C VAL A 24 1.45 -3.15 8.63
N LEU A 25 0.25 -2.56 8.63
CA LEU A 25 -0.60 -2.44 7.45
C LEU A 25 -0.47 -1.03 6.86
N MET A 26 -0.10 -0.94 5.60
CA MET A 26 0.21 0.29 4.88
C MET A 26 -0.72 0.45 3.68
N HIS A 27 -1.43 1.58 3.62
CA HIS A 27 -2.51 1.81 2.66
C HIS A 27 -2.03 2.21 1.25
N ALA A 28 -2.92 2.16 0.27
CA ALA A 28 -2.68 2.65 -1.08
C ALA A 28 -2.70 4.19 -1.15
N ALA A 29 -2.17 4.77 -2.24
CA ALA A 29 -2.13 6.22 -2.46
C ALA A 29 -3.52 6.86 -2.67
N ILE A 30 -4.56 6.07 -2.88
CA ILE A 30 -5.95 6.52 -3.05
C ILE A 30 -6.82 6.28 -1.81
N ALA A 31 -6.21 5.92 -0.68
CA ALA A 31 -6.91 5.54 0.53
C ALA A 31 -6.16 6.04 1.76
N ASP A 32 -6.68 5.74 2.93
CA ASP A 32 -6.02 5.88 4.23
C ASP A 32 -6.08 4.56 5.01
N GLN A 33 -5.64 4.56 6.26
CA GLN A 33 -5.53 3.35 7.08
C GLN A 33 -6.87 2.61 7.26
N ARG A 34 -8.02 3.25 7.02
CA ARG A 34 -9.36 2.63 7.08
C ARG A 34 -9.57 1.56 5.99
N ALA A 35 -8.80 1.58 4.91
CA ALA A 35 -8.84 0.53 3.89
C ALA A 35 -8.56 -0.88 4.45
N TRP A 36 -8.00 -0.96 5.63
CA TRP A 36 -7.68 -2.22 6.33
C TRP A 36 -8.70 -2.62 7.40
N ASP A 37 -9.77 -1.83 7.63
CA ASP A 37 -10.74 -2.07 8.72
C ASP A 37 -11.32 -3.49 8.70
N ALA A 38 -11.65 -4.01 7.53
CA ALA A 38 -12.21 -5.36 7.37
C ALA A 38 -11.22 -6.48 7.76
N MET A 39 -9.92 -6.24 7.68
CA MET A 39 -8.90 -7.25 7.94
C MET A 39 -8.43 -7.28 9.39
N VAL A 40 -8.43 -6.13 10.07
CA VAL A 40 -7.85 -5.98 11.42
C VAL A 40 -8.42 -6.97 12.43
N PRO A 41 -9.76 -7.14 12.60
CA PRO A 41 -10.30 -8.08 13.58
C PRO A 41 -9.82 -9.51 13.37
N GLY A 42 -9.75 -9.95 12.12
CA GLY A 42 -9.29 -11.30 11.77
C GLY A 42 -7.80 -11.52 12.03
N LEU A 43 -6.96 -10.54 11.76
CA LEU A 43 -5.52 -10.61 12.05
C LEU A 43 -5.24 -10.58 13.56
N VAL A 44 -5.99 -9.79 14.32
CA VAL A 44 -5.92 -9.78 15.79
C VAL A 44 -6.36 -11.12 16.36
N ALA A 45 -7.46 -11.70 15.86
CA ALA A 45 -7.93 -13.03 16.26
C ALA A 45 -6.92 -14.14 15.90
N ALA A 46 -6.14 -13.97 14.84
CA ALA A 46 -5.02 -14.85 14.46
C ALA A 46 -3.78 -14.66 15.35
N GLY A 47 -3.85 -13.80 16.36
CA GLY A 47 -2.81 -13.59 17.38
C GLY A 47 -1.69 -12.65 16.95
N PHE A 48 -1.96 -11.69 16.06
CA PHE A 48 -1.02 -10.63 15.70
C PHE A 48 -1.30 -9.33 16.46
N ARG A 49 -0.26 -8.55 16.67
CA ARG A 49 -0.37 -7.14 16.98
C ARG A 49 -0.39 -6.37 15.66
N VAL A 50 -1.53 -5.78 15.33
CA VAL A 50 -1.72 -5.03 14.08
C VAL A 50 -1.47 -3.55 14.33
N VAL A 51 -0.54 -2.96 13.57
CA VAL A 51 -0.29 -1.52 13.52
C VAL A 51 -0.70 -1.03 12.13
N ARG A 52 -1.38 0.11 12.07
CA ARG A 52 -1.69 0.82 10.83
C ARG A 52 -1.57 2.31 11.05
N TYR A 53 -1.20 3.04 10.02
CA TYR A 53 -1.01 4.48 10.12
C TYR A 53 -1.35 5.18 8.80
N ASP A 54 -1.66 6.46 8.90
CA ASP A 54 -1.81 7.32 7.74
C ASP A 54 -0.46 7.92 7.35
N TYR A 55 -0.11 7.90 6.07
CA TYR A 55 1.07 8.63 5.56
C TYR A 55 0.87 10.13 5.73
N ARG A 56 1.94 10.90 5.56
CA ARG A 56 1.89 12.36 5.52
C ARG A 56 0.88 12.83 4.49
N ALA A 57 0.05 13.80 4.86
CA ALA A 57 -1.06 14.36 4.08
C ALA A 57 -2.21 13.39 3.76
N PHE A 58 -2.26 12.21 4.42
CA PHE A 58 -3.37 11.27 4.30
C PHE A 58 -4.14 11.17 5.62
N GLY A 59 -5.44 10.87 5.52
CA GLY A 59 -6.30 10.61 6.65
C GLY A 59 -6.21 11.67 7.75
N ARG A 60 -5.69 11.28 8.92
CA ARG A 60 -5.53 12.15 10.10
C ARG A 60 -4.09 12.65 10.29
N SER A 61 -3.17 12.33 9.37
CA SER A 61 -1.79 12.77 9.40
C SER A 61 -1.60 14.14 8.77
N ALA A 62 -0.63 14.89 9.27
CA ALA A 62 -0.29 16.22 8.77
C ALA A 62 1.19 16.30 8.36
N THR A 63 1.51 17.23 7.47
CA THR A 63 2.89 17.52 7.05
C THR A 63 3.06 19.01 6.76
N ASP A 64 4.26 19.50 7.03
CA ASP A 64 4.76 20.77 6.52
C ASP A 64 5.27 20.59 5.08
N ASP A 65 5.61 21.68 4.40
CA ASP A 65 6.24 21.63 3.07
C ASP A 65 7.74 21.34 3.18
N VAL A 66 8.09 20.09 3.45
CA VAL A 66 9.46 19.60 3.65
C VAL A 66 9.70 18.33 2.83
N ASP A 67 10.95 18.03 2.56
CA ASP A 67 11.35 16.73 2.05
C ASP A 67 11.31 15.68 3.17
N PHE A 68 10.78 14.49 2.89
CA PHE A 68 10.64 13.43 3.89
C PHE A 68 10.81 12.04 3.28
N SER A 69 11.14 11.06 4.12
CA SER A 69 11.22 9.66 3.70
C SER A 69 10.10 8.84 4.35
N ASN A 70 9.24 8.23 3.53
CA ASN A 70 8.22 7.29 4.01
C ASN A 70 8.82 6.12 4.79
N ARG A 71 10.04 5.72 4.47
CA ARG A 71 10.76 4.61 5.14
C ARG A 71 11.16 5.01 6.56
N THR A 72 11.75 6.18 6.75
CA THR A 72 12.08 6.69 8.10
C THR A 72 10.83 7.03 8.91
N ASP A 73 9.77 7.50 8.29
CA ASP A 73 8.46 7.70 8.92
C ASP A 73 7.89 6.37 9.46
N LEU A 74 7.97 5.29 8.67
CA LEU A 74 7.61 3.95 9.12
C LEU A 74 8.45 3.51 10.33
N LEU A 75 9.76 3.75 10.31
CA LEU A 75 10.61 3.44 11.47
C LEU A 75 10.18 4.22 12.71
N ALA A 76 9.85 5.51 12.58
CA ALA A 76 9.35 6.32 13.69
C ALA A 76 8.03 5.76 14.25
N VAL A 77 7.14 5.25 13.39
CA VAL A 77 5.92 4.54 13.83
C VAL A 77 6.29 3.28 14.61
N LEU A 78 7.17 2.43 14.11
CA LEU A 78 7.63 1.23 14.82
C LEU A 78 8.22 1.57 16.19
N ASP A 79 9.10 2.55 16.25
CA ASP A 79 9.78 2.97 17.47
C ASP A 79 8.79 3.54 18.50
N SER A 80 7.79 4.31 18.05
CA SER A 80 6.75 4.84 18.91
C SER A 80 5.95 3.75 19.63
N PHE A 81 5.79 2.58 19.00
CA PHE A 81 5.13 1.42 19.58
C PHE A 81 6.11 0.42 20.23
N ARG A 82 7.40 0.76 20.29
CA ARG A 82 8.48 -0.11 20.82
C ARG A 82 8.57 -1.44 20.07
N ILE A 83 8.48 -1.39 18.75
CA ILE A 83 8.57 -2.54 17.86
C ILE A 83 9.97 -2.55 17.25
N GLY A 84 10.76 -3.54 17.58
CA GLY A 84 12.12 -3.70 17.04
C GLY A 84 12.09 -4.12 15.56
N ARG A 85 11.21 -5.06 15.21
CA ARG A 85 11.03 -5.56 13.84
C ARG A 85 9.60 -6.03 13.61
N ALA A 86 9.12 -5.93 12.38
CA ALA A 86 7.74 -6.27 12.03
C ALA A 86 7.64 -6.97 10.67
N ALA A 87 6.55 -7.69 10.43
CA ALA A 87 6.12 -8.00 9.08
C ALA A 87 5.42 -6.77 8.49
N LEU A 88 5.79 -6.41 7.26
CA LEU A 88 5.24 -5.26 6.54
C LEU A 88 4.26 -5.75 5.49
N VAL A 89 3.03 -5.26 5.53
CA VAL A 89 1.98 -5.58 4.56
C VAL A 89 1.47 -4.28 3.95
N GLY A 90 1.63 -4.09 2.67
CA GLY A 90 1.27 -2.84 2.04
C GLY A 90 0.52 -3.00 0.73
N ASN A 91 -0.53 -2.20 0.54
CA ASN A 91 -1.23 -2.09 -0.73
C ASN A 91 -0.62 -0.98 -1.58
N SER A 92 -0.35 -1.26 -2.85
CA SER A 92 0.12 -0.27 -3.82
C SER A 92 1.39 0.48 -3.34
N ARG A 93 1.31 1.79 -3.12
CA ARG A 93 2.36 2.59 -2.48
C ARG A 93 2.84 1.98 -1.16
N GLY A 94 1.92 1.43 -0.35
CA GLY A 94 2.29 0.75 0.89
C GLY A 94 3.18 -0.46 0.65
N GLY A 95 2.94 -1.22 -0.40
CA GLY A 95 3.78 -2.33 -0.82
C GLY A 95 5.15 -1.87 -1.31
N GLN A 96 5.21 -0.77 -2.07
CA GLN A 96 6.48 -0.16 -2.45
C GLN A 96 7.29 0.26 -1.22
N ILE A 97 6.67 0.96 -0.25
CA ILE A 97 7.34 1.36 0.99
C ILE A 97 7.84 0.14 1.77
N ALA A 98 7.08 -0.95 1.80
CA ALA A 98 7.49 -2.19 2.46
C ALA A 98 8.76 -2.79 1.83
N LEU A 99 8.82 -2.85 0.50
CA LEU A 99 9.97 -3.36 -0.25
C LEU A 99 11.19 -2.45 -0.07
N ASP A 100 11.03 -1.15 -0.28
CA ASP A 100 12.09 -0.15 -0.10
C ASP A 100 12.67 -0.21 1.33
N THR A 101 11.81 -0.35 2.35
CA THR A 101 12.23 -0.48 3.74
C THR A 101 12.94 -1.81 4.01
N ALA A 102 12.48 -2.91 3.40
CA ALA A 102 13.12 -4.22 3.55
C ALA A 102 14.54 -4.26 2.95
N ILE A 103 14.80 -3.46 1.92
CA ILE A 103 16.13 -3.30 1.32
C ILE A 103 17.00 -2.37 2.19
N GLU A 104 16.48 -1.22 2.62
CA GLU A 104 17.26 -0.19 3.32
C GLU A 104 17.52 -0.56 4.80
N PHE A 105 16.55 -1.20 5.46
CA PHE A 105 16.57 -1.55 6.88
C PHE A 105 16.21 -3.03 7.12
N PRO A 106 16.98 -3.98 6.58
CA PRO A 106 16.64 -5.41 6.60
C PRO A 106 16.51 -5.99 8.02
N GLU A 107 17.19 -5.42 9.02
CA GLU A 107 17.09 -5.81 10.43
C GLU A 107 15.75 -5.45 11.07
N ARG A 108 15.00 -4.50 10.49
CA ARG A 108 13.69 -4.05 10.97
C ARG A 108 12.52 -4.84 10.35
N VAL A 109 12.77 -5.64 9.31
CA VAL A 109 11.74 -6.30 8.54
C VAL A 109 11.86 -7.83 8.66
N VAL A 110 10.77 -8.46 9.08
CA VAL A 110 10.66 -9.94 9.20
C VAL A 110 10.23 -10.55 7.87
N ALA A 111 9.29 -9.92 7.20
CA ALA A 111 8.76 -10.31 5.90
C ALA A 111 8.11 -9.09 5.25
N ALA A 112 8.04 -9.07 3.93
CA ALA A 112 7.34 -8.05 3.15
C ALA A 112 6.23 -8.68 2.31
N VAL A 113 5.02 -8.12 2.41
CA VAL A 113 3.86 -8.52 1.59
C VAL A 113 3.41 -7.31 0.78
N GLY A 114 3.62 -7.37 -0.51
CA GLY A 114 3.14 -6.39 -1.48
C GLY A 114 1.79 -6.82 -2.05
N VAL A 115 0.75 -6.05 -1.79
CA VAL A 115 -0.62 -6.27 -2.27
C VAL A 115 -0.91 -5.24 -3.35
N GLY A 116 -1.03 -5.65 -4.60
CA GLY A 116 -1.11 -4.73 -5.74
C GLY A 116 0.07 -3.74 -5.73
N ALA A 117 1.26 -4.20 -5.33
CA ALA A 117 2.37 -3.31 -5.04
C ALA A 117 3.00 -2.72 -6.30
N GLY A 118 3.23 -1.41 -6.30
CA GLY A 118 4.16 -0.79 -7.23
C GLY A 118 5.60 -1.19 -6.90
N LEU A 119 6.45 -1.23 -7.92
CA LEU A 119 7.88 -1.50 -7.78
C LEU A 119 8.67 -0.29 -8.30
N GLY A 120 9.36 0.40 -7.41
CA GLY A 120 10.13 1.59 -7.77
C GLY A 120 11.19 1.27 -8.83
N GLY A 121 11.22 2.06 -9.92
CA GLY A 121 12.15 1.86 -11.03
C GLY A 121 11.75 0.76 -12.02
N PHE A 122 10.63 0.08 -11.82
CA PHE A 122 10.10 -0.87 -12.79
C PHE A 122 9.18 -0.16 -13.79
N GLU A 123 9.50 -0.28 -15.05
CA GLU A 123 8.69 0.20 -16.17
C GLU A 123 8.04 -1.00 -16.84
N GLY A 124 6.74 -1.21 -16.57
CA GLY A 124 5.95 -2.23 -17.22
C GLY A 124 5.18 -1.66 -18.43
N GLU A 125 4.58 -2.54 -19.20
CA GLU A 125 3.81 -2.19 -20.38
C GLU A 125 2.32 -2.05 -20.03
N LEU A 126 1.72 -0.91 -20.37
CA LEU A 126 0.28 -0.68 -20.31
C LEU A 126 -0.38 -1.21 -21.58
N THR A 127 -1.59 -1.73 -21.44
CA THR A 127 -2.43 -1.98 -22.60
C THR A 127 -2.91 -0.66 -23.23
N PRO A 128 -3.33 -0.66 -24.53
CA PRO A 128 -3.85 0.56 -25.16
C PRO A 128 -5.03 1.18 -24.40
N ASP A 129 -5.94 0.37 -23.84
CA ASP A 129 -7.07 0.85 -23.07
C ASP A 129 -6.65 1.49 -21.75
N GLU A 130 -5.64 0.92 -21.09
CA GLU A 130 -5.05 1.53 -19.86
C GLU A 130 -4.37 2.85 -20.19
N GLN A 131 -3.65 2.96 -21.30
CA GLN A 131 -3.02 4.21 -21.73
C GLN A 131 -4.05 5.33 -21.89
N VAL A 132 -5.18 5.06 -22.54
CA VAL A 132 -6.27 6.03 -22.69
C VAL A 132 -6.80 6.49 -21.33
N LEU A 133 -6.95 5.58 -20.37
CA LEU A 133 -7.44 5.93 -19.03
C LEU A 133 -6.42 6.81 -18.26
N PHE A 134 -5.12 6.55 -18.40
CA PHE A 134 -4.07 7.40 -17.81
C PHE A 134 -4.00 8.77 -18.47
N GLU A 135 -4.14 8.86 -19.79
CA GLU A 135 -4.22 10.13 -20.50
C GLU A 135 -5.43 10.96 -20.04
N GLN A 136 -6.58 10.33 -19.80
CA GLN A 136 -7.74 11.00 -19.22
C GLN A 136 -7.47 11.51 -17.80
N ALA A 137 -6.80 10.70 -16.97
CA ALA A 137 -6.41 11.11 -15.62
C ALA A 137 -5.49 12.33 -15.65
N ASP A 138 -4.48 12.32 -16.49
CA ASP A 138 -3.53 13.42 -16.65
C ASP A 138 -4.22 14.70 -17.15
N ALA A 139 -5.15 14.57 -18.09
CA ALA A 139 -5.92 15.72 -18.58
C ALA A 139 -6.77 16.37 -17.48
N ILE A 140 -7.45 15.58 -16.66
CA ILE A 140 -8.26 16.09 -15.54
C ILE A 140 -7.36 16.73 -14.47
N MET A 141 -6.25 16.07 -14.09
CA MET A 141 -5.34 16.56 -13.04
C MET A 141 -4.56 17.81 -13.47
N SER A 142 -4.30 17.99 -14.77
CA SER A 142 -3.56 19.13 -15.33
C SER A 142 -4.44 20.35 -15.60
N ALA A 143 -5.75 20.25 -15.41
CA ALA A 143 -6.66 21.37 -15.59
C ALA A 143 -6.36 22.49 -14.58
N ALA A 144 -6.57 23.76 -14.99
CA ALA A 144 -6.36 24.91 -14.11
C ALA A 144 -7.21 24.86 -12.83
N GLU A 145 -8.42 24.32 -12.96
CA GLU A 145 -9.34 24.01 -11.85
C GLU A 145 -9.75 22.55 -11.96
N PRO A 146 -9.00 21.61 -11.31
CA PRO A 146 -9.29 20.20 -11.39
C PRO A 146 -10.65 19.84 -10.79
N ASP A 147 -11.43 19.04 -11.51
CA ASP A 147 -12.67 18.47 -10.97
C ASP A 147 -12.34 17.31 -10.01
N LEU A 148 -12.44 17.60 -8.71
CA LEU A 148 -12.08 16.67 -7.65
C LEU A 148 -12.98 15.42 -7.61
N ASP A 149 -14.25 15.58 -7.95
CA ASP A 149 -15.19 14.47 -8.03
C ASP A 149 -14.86 13.57 -9.24
N ALA A 150 -14.53 14.16 -10.37
CA ALA A 150 -14.09 13.42 -11.56
C ALA A 150 -12.77 12.65 -11.30
N ILE A 151 -11.82 13.24 -10.57
CA ILE A 151 -10.58 12.56 -10.15
C ILE A 151 -10.90 11.37 -9.26
N ALA A 152 -11.75 11.53 -8.25
CA ALA A 152 -12.15 10.48 -7.33
C ALA A 152 -12.91 9.35 -8.06
N ASP A 153 -13.81 9.69 -8.97
CA ASP A 153 -14.57 8.72 -9.76
C ASP A 153 -13.66 7.93 -10.71
N LEU A 154 -12.68 8.60 -11.33
CA LEU A 154 -11.70 7.94 -12.18
C LEU A 154 -10.77 7.02 -11.37
N ALA A 155 -10.33 7.46 -10.18
CA ALA A 155 -9.54 6.62 -9.29
C ALA A 155 -10.31 5.34 -8.88
N VAL A 156 -11.61 5.45 -8.59
CA VAL A 156 -12.47 4.29 -8.32
C VAL A 156 -12.58 3.38 -9.53
N ARG A 157 -12.76 3.91 -10.74
CA ARG A 157 -12.83 3.11 -11.97
C ARG A 157 -11.53 2.36 -12.25
N LEU A 158 -10.38 3.03 -12.09
CA LEU A 158 -9.07 2.43 -12.36
C LEU A 158 -8.70 1.38 -11.30
N TRP A 159 -8.84 1.74 -10.03
CA TRP A 159 -8.20 1.01 -8.94
C TRP A 159 -9.17 0.13 -8.13
N VAL A 160 -10.48 0.37 -8.22
CA VAL A 160 -11.47 -0.46 -7.52
C VAL A 160 -12.20 -1.37 -8.50
N ASP A 161 -12.77 -0.81 -9.57
CA ASP A 161 -13.45 -1.64 -10.58
C ASP A 161 -12.45 -2.44 -11.41
N GLY A 162 -11.30 -1.85 -11.73
CA GLY A 162 -10.30 -2.35 -12.66
C GLY A 162 -10.51 -1.83 -14.09
N PRO A 163 -9.42 -1.67 -14.88
CA PRO A 163 -9.50 -1.20 -16.26
C PRO A 163 -10.46 -2.04 -17.12
N GLY A 164 -11.35 -1.37 -17.83
CA GLY A 164 -12.32 -2.02 -18.72
C GLY A 164 -13.45 -2.78 -18.02
N GLN A 165 -13.47 -2.84 -16.68
CA GLN A 165 -14.49 -3.59 -15.95
C GLN A 165 -15.80 -2.80 -15.81
N PRO A 166 -16.96 -3.49 -15.73
CA PRO A 166 -18.25 -2.83 -15.56
C PRO A 166 -18.37 -2.18 -14.19
N VAL A 167 -19.02 -1.02 -14.16
CA VAL A 167 -19.47 -0.38 -12.92
C VAL A 167 -20.42 -1.33 -12.19
N GLY A 168 -20.15 -1.64 -10.93
CA GLY A 168 -20.98 -2.56 -10.14
C GLY A 168 -20.41 -3.98 -10.02
N ARG A 169 -19.20 -4.23 -10.56
CA ARG A 169 -18.47 -5.47 -10.28
C ARG A 169 -18.15 -5.60 -8.79
N VAL A 170 -17.78 -4.49 -8.16
CA VAL A 170 -17.43 -4.41 -6.73
C VAL A 170 -18.62 -3.84 -5.95
N ASP A 171 -18.78 -4.28 -4.69
CA ASP A 171 -19.80 -3.76 -3.77
C ASP A 171 -19.79 -2.21 -3.78
N PRO A 172 -20.95 -1.57 -3.98
CA PRO A 172 -21.07 -0.10 -3.95
C PRO A 172 -20.51 0.53 -2.67
N ALA A 173 -20.57 -0.16 -1.52
CA ALA A 173 -20.00 0.34 -0.26
C ALA A 173 -18.48 0.46 -0.30
N ILE A 174 -17.78 -0.47 -0.97
CA ILE A 174 -16.32 -0.41 -1.16
C ILE A 174 -15.96 0.77 -2.07
N ARG A 175 -16.71 0.94 -3.18
CA ARG A 175 -16.50 2.04 -4.13
C ARG A 175 -16.66 3.39 -3.44
N GLU A 176 -17.73 3.58 -2.67
CA GLU A 176 -17.99 4.81 -1.92
C GLU A 176 -16.95 5.04 -0.83
N ALA A 177 -16.51 4.00 -0.12
CA ALA A 177 -15.45 4.12 0.88
C ALA A 177 -14.14 4.64 0.25
N VAL A 178 -13.71 4.08 -0.88
CA VAL A 178 -12.49 4.55 -1.57
C VAL A 178 -12.69 5.96 -2.12
N ARG A 179 -13.83 6.27 -2.72
CA ARG A 179 -14.17 7.61 -3.20
C ARG A 179 -14.06 8.64 -2.08
N THR A 180 -14.63 8.33 -0.92
CA THR A 180 -14.59 9.19 0.28
C THR A 180 -13.16 9.37 0.82
N MET A 181 -12.31 8.36 0.77
CA MET A 181 -10.91 8.48 1.18
C MET A 181 -10.07 9.24 0.14
N CYS A 182 -10.34 9.05 -1.15
CA CYS A 182 -9.59 9.64 -2.24
C CYS A 182 -9.89 11.14 -2.44
N ARG A 183 -11.14 11.57 -2.27
CA ARG A 183 -11.57 12.94 -2.52
C ARG A 183 -10.80 14.01 -1.72
N PRO A 184 -10.55 13.86 -0.40
CA PRO A 184 -9.71 14.80 0.35
C PRO A 184 -8.27 14.87 -0.15
N LEU A 185 -7.73 13.77 -0.68
CA LEU A 185 -6.40 13.73 -1.28
C LEU A 185 -6.33 14.59 -2.55
N SER A 186 -7.41 14.58 -3.32
CA SER A 186 -7.56 15.42 -4.50
C SER A 186 -7.74 16.90 -4.12
N GLU A 187 -8.46 17.22 -3.04
CA GLU A 187 -8.56 18.56 -2.45
C GLU A 187 -7.21 19.04 -1.93
N ALA A 188 -6.46 18.12 -1.30
CA ALA A 188 -5.08 18.34 -0.91
C ALA A 188 -4.10 18.34 -2.09
N GLY A 189 -4.56 18.41 -3.35
CA GLY A 189 -3.73 18.50 -4.59
C GLY A 189 -2.60 19.52 -4.52
N ARG A 190 -2.44 20.06 -3.36
CA ARG A 190 -1.42 20.84 -2.70
C ARG A 190 -0.76 20.02 -1.60
N VAL A 191 -0.51 18.71 -1.85
CA VAL A 191 0.22 17.91 -0.88
C VAL A 191 1.50 18.66 -0.55
N LYS A 192 1.52 19.25 0.63
CA LYS A 192 2.72 19.86 1.17
C LYS A 192 3.74 18.74 1.38
N GLY A 193 4.98 19.05 1.13
CA GLY A 193 6.07 18.11 1.31
C GLY A 193 6.31 17.16 0.12
N ARG A 194 7.53 16.70 0.01
CA ARG A 194 8.00 15.86 -1.10
C ARG A 194 8.62 14.57 -0.58
N PRO A 195 8.05 13.40 -0.95
CA PRO A 195 8.67 12.13 -0.59
C PRO A 195 10.01 11.95 -1.30
N ILE A 196 11.07 11.72 -0.54
CA ILE A 196 12.39 11.37 -1.06
C ILE A 196 12.31 9.98 -1.69
N ARG A 197 12.62 9.90 -2.99
CA ARG A 197 12.65 8.63 -3.72
C ARG A 197 13.74 7.72 -3.16
N PHE A 198 13.50 6.42 -3.27
CA PHE A 198 14.53 5.43 -2.98
C PHE A 198 15.48 5.32 -4.16
N ASP A 199 16.76 5.59 -3.94
CA ASP A 199 17.78 5.64 -4.98
C ASP A 199 19.04 4.87 -4.55
N PRO A 200 19.56 3.92 -5.35
CA PRO A 200 18.90 3.36 -6.55
C PRO A 200 17.55 2.72 -6.25
N PRO A 201 16.62 2.67 -7.23
CA PRO A 201 15.26 2.18 -7.01
C PRO A 201 15.23 0.68 -6.70
N ALA A 202 14.16 0.22 -6.03
CA ALA A 202 14.05 -1.17 -5.57
C ALA A 202 14.19 -2.21 -6.69
N ASN A 203 13.72 -1.92 -7.92
CA ASN A 203 13.87 -2.85 -9.05
C ASN A 203 15.32 -3.23 -9.35
N ASP A 204 16.26 -2.32 -9.11
CA ASP A 204 17.70 -2.53 -9.35
C ASP A 204 18.38 -3.24 -8.18
N ARG A 205 17.66 -3.39 -7.05
CA ARG A 205 18.18 -3.89 -5.78
C ARG A 205 17.41 -5.10 -5.23
N LEU A 206 16.58 -5.76 -6.04
CA LEU A 206 15.74 -6.89 -5.61
C LEU A 206 16.55 -8.06 -5.04
N SER A 207 17.78 -8.27 -5.52
CA SER A 207 18.70 -9.29 -4.99
C SER A 207 19.16 -9.02 -3.54
N GLU A 208 18.99 -7.81 -3.02
CA GLU A 208 19.34 -7.43 -1.65
C GLU A 208 18.24 -7.76 -0.63
N LEU A 209 17.03 -8.14 -1.08
CA LEU A 209 15.94 -8.54 -0.20
C LEU A 209 16.32 -9.83 0.56
N ARG A 210 16.47 -9.69 1.88
CA ARG A 210 16.91 -10.79 2.78
C ARG A 210 15.75 -11.52 3.42
N CYS A 211 14.62 -10.85 3.60
CA CYS A 211 13.42 -11.45 4.19
C CYS A 211 12.58 -12.16 3.13
N PRO A 212 11.68 -13.08 3.54
CA PRO A 212 10.66 -13.62 2.66
C PRO A 212 9.76 -12.51 2.10
N VAL A 213 9.41 -12.61 0.81
CA VAL A 213 8.55 -11.66 0.11
C VAL A 213 7.36 -12.38 -0.51
N LEU A 214 6.17 -11.82 -0.33
CA LEU A 214 4.94 -12.26 -0.98
C LEU A 214 4.39 -11.10 -1.82
N ALA A 215 4.28 -11.31 -3.13
CA ALA A 215 3.57 -10.39 -4.02
C ALA A 215 2.17 -10.95 -4.32
N VAL A 216 1.13 -10.15 -4.06
CA VAL A 216 -0.26 -10.51 -4.37
C VAL A 216 -0.81 -9.49 -5.34
N ALA A 217 -1.28 -9.92 -6.50
CA ALA A 217 -1.90 -9.04 -7.49
C ALA A 217 -3.28 -9.59 -7.89
N GLY A 218 -4.17 -8.71 -8.30
CA GLY A 218 -5.42 -9.09 -8.95
C GLY A 218 -5.25 -9.15 -10.47
N SER A 219 -5.89 -10.09 -11.15
CA SER A 219 -5.83 -10.19 -12.61
C SER A 219 -6.57 -9.06 -13.33
N LEU A 220 -7.39 -8.31 -12.60
CA LEU A 220 -8.13 -7.14 -13.08
C LEU A 220 -7.47 -5.82 -12.69
N ASP A 221 -6.28 -5.88 -12.09
CA ASP A 221 -5.44 -4.71 -11.80
C ASP A 221 -4.77 -4.20 -13.09
N ILE A 222 -4.18 -3.03 -13.02
CA ILE A 222 -3.38 -2.49 -14.13
C ILE A 222 -2.25 -3.46 -14.48
N SER A 223 -2.02 -3.66 -15.77
CA SER A 223 -1.06 -4.63 -16.31
C SER A 223 0.33 -4.49 -15.69
N THR A 224 0.80 -3.26 -15.45
CA THR A 224 2.13 -3.01 -14.85
C THR A 224 2.24 -3.53 -13.42
N ILE A 225 1.15 -3.57 -12.66
CA ILE A 225 1.11 -4.12 -11.29
C ILE A 225 1.28 -5.64 -11.31
N VAL A 226 0.57 -6.31 -12.22
CA VAL A 226 0.70 -7.77 -12.41
C VAL A 226 2.13 -8.13 -12.85
N GLN A 227 2.68 -7.37 -13.81
CA GLN A 227 4.05 -7.53 -14.27
C GLN A 227 5.08 -7.28 -13.16
N ALA A 228 4.85 -6.28 -12.29
CA ALA A 228 5.71 -6.01 -11.14
C ALA A 228 5.72 -7.18 -10.13
N ALA A 229 4.59 -7.84 -9.90
CA ALA A 229 4.52 -9.02 -9.05
C ALA A 229 5.37 -10.19 -9.61
N HIS A 230 5.27 -10.47 -10.91
CA HIS A 230 6.11 -11.46 -11.58
C HIS A 230 7.59 -11.06 -11.60
N ARG A 231 7.89 -9.77 -11.78
CA ARG A 231 9.28 -9.25 -11.70
C ARG A 231 9.89 -9.49 -10.33
N LEU A 232 9.13 -9.26 -9.25
CA LEU A 232 9.56 -9.56 -7.88
C LEU A 232 9.88 -11.03 -7.70
N GLU A 233 8.99 -11.93 -8.12
CA GLU A 233 9.20 -13.38 -8.02
C GLU A 233 10.44 -13.84 -8.79
N ALA A 234 10.67 -13.29 -9.97
CA ALA A 234 11.79 -13.68 -10.83
C ALA A 234 13.16 -13.19 -10.33
N ALA A 235 13.22 -12.07 -9.58
CA ALA A 235 14.48 -11.40 -9.28
C ALA A 235 14.86 -11.36 -7.79
N ALA A 236 13.88 -11.49 -6.88
CA ALA A 236 14.16 -11.49 -5.45
C ALA A 236 14.35 -12.94 -4.94
N PRO A 237 15.39 -13.22 -4.13
CA PRO A 237 15.78 -14.60 -3.80
C PRO A 237 14.73 -15.42 -3.06
N ASN A 238 13.89 -14.76 -2.25
CA ASN A 238 12.89 -15.41 -1.38
C ASN A 238 11.49 -14.86 -1.66
N ALA A 239 11.21 -14.48 -2.91
CA ALA A 239 9.91 -13.97 -3.32
C ALA A 239 9.05 -15.05 -3.98
N ARG A 240 7.74 -14.92 -3.78
CA ARG A 240 6.73 -15.62 -4.58
C ARG A 240 5.62 -14.66 -4.96
N ALA A 241 5.04 -14.86 -6.15
CA ALA A 241 3.88 -14.12 -6.60
C ALA A 241 2.62 -14.99 -6.60
N VAL A 242 1.49 -14.34 -6.33
CA VAL A 242 0.16 -14.95 -6.44
C VAL A 242 -0.72 -13.95 -7.16
N VAL A 243 -1.21 -14.32 -8.34
CA VAL A 243 -2.17 -13.52 -9.10
C VAL A 243 -3.56 -14.14 -8.93
N TRP A 244 -4.49 -13.36 -8.41
CA TRP A 244 -5.86 -13.83 -8.19
C TRP A 244 -6.77 -13.46 -9.34
N PRO A 245 -7.57 -14.40 -9.87
CA PRO A 245 -8.59 -14.07 -10.85
C PRO A 245 -9.67 -13.20 -10.21
N ASP A 246 -10.35 -12.40 -11.04
CA ASP A 246 -11.56 -11.64 -10.73
C ASP A 246 -11.43 -10.59 -9.59
N VAL A 247 -10.21 -10.19 -9.24
CA VAL A 247 -9.89 -9.17 -8.23
C VAL A 247 -9.08 -8.05 -8.87
N ALA A 248 -9.34 -6.80 -8.48
CA ALA A 248 -8.59 -5.62 -8.92
C ALA A 248 -7.56 -5.17 -7.86
N HIS A 249 -7.27 -3.88 -7.78
CA HIS A 249 -6.17 -3.31 -7.00
C HIS A 249 -6.41 -3.27 -5.48
N MET A 250 -7.65 -3.04 -5.05
CA MET A 250 -7.98 -2.89 -3.63
C MET A 250 -8.29 -4.23 -2.97
N ILE A 251 -7.39 -5.20 -3.14
CA ILE A 251 -7.54 -6.62 -2.75
C ILE A 251 -7.96 -6.79 -1.28
N GLY A 252 -7.40 -5.98 -0.38
CA GLY A 252 -7.74 -6.04 1.06
C GLY A 252 -9.17 -5.60 1.38
N MET A 253 -9.79 -4.81 0.52
CA MET A 253 -11.19 -4.42 0.64
C MET A 253 -12.11 -5.37 -0.13
N GLU A 254 -11.69 -5.84 -1.29
CA GLU A 254 -12.48 -6.68 -2.19
C GLU A 254 -12.54 -8.15 -1.72
N ALA A 255 -11.44 -8.68 -1.21
CA ALA A 255 -11.31 -10.07 -0.78
C ALA A 255 -10.60 -10.20 0.59
N PRO A 256 -11.11 -9.54 1.66
CA PRO A 256 -10.41 -9.41 2.95
C PRO A 256 -10.11 -10.76 3.61
N ASP A 257 -11.05 -11.69 3.61
CA ASP A 257 -10.86 -12.99 4.26
C ASP A 257 -9.84 -13.86 3.51
N ARG A 258 -9.85 -13.80 2.19
CA ARG A 258 -8.89 -14.53 1.35
C ARG A 258 -7.48 -13.98 1.54
N LEU A 259 -7.32 -12.65 1.56
CA LEU A 259 -6.03 -12.00 1.77
C LEU A 259 -5.51 -12.25 3.18
N LYS A 260 -6.38 -12.15 4.19
CA LYS A 260 -6.04 -12.46 5.58
C LYS A 260 -5.52 -13.90 5.73
N ALA A 261 -6.23 -14.89 5.19
CA ALA A 261 -5.80 -16.28 5.25
C ALA A 261 -4.42 -16.47 4.62
N LEU A 262 -4.18 -15.91 3.43
CA LEU A 262 -2.90 -15.99 2.75
C LEU A 262 -1.75 -15.35 3.56
N ILE A 263 -1.99 -14.18 4.17
CA ILE A 263 -0.99 -13.50 5.01
C ILE A 263 -0.69 -14.32 6.27
N VAL A 264 -1.72 -14.85 6.93
CA VAL A 264 -1.54 -15.69 8.14
C VAL A 264 -0.72 -16.93 7.81
N ASP A 265 -1.03 -17.63 6.73
CA ASP A 265 -0.31 -18.83 6.28
C ASP A 265 1.14 -18.52 5.89
N PHE A 266 1.35 -17.39 5.19
CA PHE A 266 2.69 -16.95 4.80
C PHE A 266 3.58 -16.62 6.01
N LEU A 267 3.01 -15.99 7.04
CA LEU A 267 3.76 -15.56 8.22
C LEU A 267 3.87 -16.67 9.30
N ALA A 268 3.05 -17.71 9.26
CA ALA A 268 3.04 -18.76 10.28
C ALA A 268 4.40 -19.42 10.52
N PRO A 269 5.20 -19.79 9.49
CA PRO A 269 6.51 -20.43 9.67
C PRO A 269 7.56 -19.51 10.30
N LEU A 270 7.33 -18.19 10.29
CA LEU A 270 8.28 -17.19 10.77
C LEU A 270 8.11 -16.87 12.26
N ARG A 271 7.05 -17.37 12.89
CA ARG A 271 6.76 -17.11 14.33
C ARG A 271 7.69 -17.92 15.25
N PRO A 272 8.01 -17.38 16.44
CA PRO A 272 7.71 -16.03 16.92
C PRO A 272 8.81 -15.03 16.52
N TRP A 273 8.42 -13.78 16.28
CA TRP A 273 9.34 -12.63 16.23
C TRP A 273 8.87 -11.54 17.21
N LYS A 274 9.80 -10.70 17.66
CA LYS A 274 9.55 -9.59 18.59
C LYS A 274 10.10 -8.29 18.04
#